data_b77d5c9feab012c09f6004f68c3ad99a
#
_entry.id   b77d5c9feab012c09f6004f68c3ad99a
#
_cell.length_a   1.000
_cell.length_b   1.000
_cell.length_c   1.000
_cell.angle_alpha   90.00
_cell.angle_beta   90.00
_cell.angle_gamma   90.00
#
_symmetry.space_group_name_H-M   'P 1'
#
loop_
_entity.id
_entity.type
_entity.pdbx_description
1 polymer ?
#
loop_
_entity_poly.entity_id
_entity_poly.type
_entity_poly.pdbx_seq_one_letter_code
_entity_poly.pdbx_strand_id
1 'polypeptide(L)'
;MYTTEPFQLEGDDIILGIFGSSVFINAKRGEGRYERTAAIQRIVQVLKSINPRLVYITPSAGVSLHLTTILEYLRIPFIIVSPSKGHFNRFTNKNKILLKRAVQECRSLVVINNIRANMLNFLELEELSENFIIERSDLILSIYGSVRNNKEENRHEKLNEIKKDVIFLNYSI
;
A
#
# COMPACT_ATOMS: atom_id res chain seq x y z
N MET A 1 18.37 2.93 11.78
CA MET A 1 18.83 1.67 12.40
C MET A 1 18.05 0.53 11.78
N TYR A 2 18.69 -0.27 10.92
CA TYR A 2 18.04 -1.43 10.30
C TYR A 2 18.15 -2.58 11.30
N THR A 3 17.07 -2.91 11.98
CA THR A 3 17.02 -4.12 12.79
C THR A 3 16.76 -5.31 11.87
N THR A 4 17.75 -6.15 11.74
CA THR A 4 17.68 -7.45 11.04
C THR A 4 17.14 -8.57 11.93
N GLU A 5 16.62 -8.26 13.10
CA GLU A 5 15.99 -9.27 13.96
C GLU A 5 14.59 -9.60 13.43
N PRO A 6 14.23 -10.88 13.40
CA PRO A 6 12.87 -11.26 13.02
C PRO A 6 11.90 -10.67 14.04
N PHE A 7 11.02 -9.82 13.56
CA PHE A 7 9.94 -9.25 14.36
C PHE A 7 9.02 -10.38 14.84
N GLN A 8 9.19 -10.81 16.07
CA GLN A 8 8.22 -11.69 16.72
C GLN A 8 7.11 -10.82 17.30
N LEU A 9 6.07 -10.58 16.49
CA LEU A 9 4.80 -10.13 17.02
C LEU A 9 4.07 -11.34 17.57
N GLU A 10 3.93 -11.41 18.88
CA GLU A 10 3.10 -12.40 19.54
C GLU A 10 1.63 -12.11 19.21
N GLY A 11 1.01 -12.97 18.40
CA GLY A 11 -0.42 -12.98 18.15
C GLY A 11 -0.82 -13.07 16.68
N ASP A 12 -1.67 -14.02 16.38
CA ASP A 12 -2.24 -14.31 15.04
C ASP A 12 -3.24 -13.24 14.54
N ASP A 13 -3.35 -12.07 15.17
CA ASP A 13 -4.41 -11.09 14.95
C ASP A 13 -3.90 -9.72 14.46
N ILE A 14 -2.81 -9.68 13.72
CA ILE A 14 -2.24 -8.42 13.23
C ILE A 14 -3.12 -7.81 12.14
N ILE A 15 -3.50 -6.55 12.35
CA ILE A 15 -4.07 -5.70 11.31
C ILE A 15 -2.95 -4.85 10.71
N LEU A 16 -2.71 -5.01 9.43
CA LEU A 16 -1.63 -4.37 8.69
C LEU A 16 -2.16 -3.24 7.82
N GLY A 17 -1.56 -2.05 7.94
CA GLY A 17 -1.74 -0.97 6.99
C GLY A 17 -0.61 -0.98 5.96
N ILE A 18 -0.92 -0.84 4.68
CA ILE A 18 0.10 -0.84 3.63
C ILE A 18 0.06 0.47 2.85
N PHE A 19 1.23 1.08 2.71
CA PHE A 19 1.48 2.20 1.81
C PHE A 19 2.52 1.79 0.77
N GLY A 20 2.25 2.12 -0.49
CA GLY A 20 3.13 1.79 -1.60
C GLY A 20 3.53 3.01 -2.42
N SER A 21 4.72 2.94 -3.02
CA SER A 21 5.19 3.94 -3.96
C SER A 21 4.31 4.01 -5.21
N SER A 22 4.12 5.21 -5.76
CA SER A 22 3.40 5.44 -7.01
C SER A 22 4.14 4.89 -8.25
N VAL A 23 5.44 4.67 -8.12
CA VAL A 23 6.28 4.08 -9.17
C VAL A 23 6.69 2.67 -8.74
N PHE A 24 6.27 1.69 -9.51
CA PHE A 24 6.70 0.30 -9.33
C PHE A 24 7.66 -0.10 -10.45
N ILE A 25 8.94 0.09 -10.21
CA ILE A 25 10.07 -0.20 -11.09
C ILE A 25 9.87 0.38 -12.51
N ASN A 26 10.52 1.48 -12.79
CA ASN A 26 10.65 2.04 -14.15
C ASN A 26 11.54 1.11 -14.99
N ALA A 27 10.95 0.00 -15.43
CA ALA A 27 11.62 -0.87 -16.38
C ALA A 27 11.64 -0.19 -17.74
N LYS A 28 12.77 0.32 -18.15
CA LYS A 28 13.06 0.45 -19.57
C LYS A 28 12.85 -0.93 -20.21
N ARG A 29 12.20 -0.98 -21.37
CA ARG A 29 11.88 -2.23 -22.08
C ARG A 29 13.07 -3.22 -22.03
N GLY A 30 12.89 -4.33 -21.33
CA GLY A 30 13.81 -5.46 -21.30
C GLY A 30 14.57 -5.70 -20.01
N GLU A 31 14.94 -4.66 -19.25
CA GLU A 31 15.82 -4.80 -18.07
C GLU A 31 15.06 -4.97 -16.74
N GLY A 32 13.84 -4.46 -16.64
CA GLY A 32 13.12 -4.42 -15.37
C GLY A 32 12.31 -5.66 -15.00
N ARG A 33 12.24 -6.68 -15.85
CA ARG A 33 11.39 -7.85 -15.60
C ARG A 33 11.94 -8.72 -14.46
N TYR A 34 13.24 -8.90 -14.43
CA TYR A 34 13.91 -9.67 -13.38
C TYR A 34 13.88 -8.93 -12.04
N GLU A 35 14.16 -7.66 -12.02
CA GLU A 35 14.13 -6.81 -10.83
C GLU A 35 12.74 -6.72 -10.24
N ARG A 36 11.72 -6.62 -11.08
CA ARG A 36 10.32 -6.63 -10.66
C ARG A 36 9.92 -7.95 -10.00
N THR A 37 10.36 -9.07 -10.55
CA THR A 37 10.10 -10.39 -9.98
C THR A 37 10.77 -10.52 -8.61
N ALA A 38 12.01 -10.09 -8.47
CA ALA A 38 12.73 -10.10 -7.21
C ALA A 38 12.05 -9.21 -6.16
N ALA A 39 11.57 -8.03 -6.54
CA ALA A 39 10.82 -7.13 -5.66
C ALA A 39 9.50 -7.76 -5.18
N ILE A 40 8.75 -8.38 -6.07
CA ILE A 40 7.52 -9.10 -5.72
C ILE A 40 7.80 -10.24 -4.75
N GLN A 41 8.85 -11.02 -4.99
CA GLN A 41 9.24 -12.11 -4.09
C GLN A 41 9.57 -11.61 -2.68
N ARG A 42 10.28 -10.48 -2.55
CA ARG A 42 10.56 -9.86 -1.26
C ARG A 42 9.29 -9.43 -0.53
N ILE A 43 8.38 -8.77 -1.24
CA ILE A 43 7.10 -8.33 -0.69
C ILE A 43 6.29 -9.54 -0.20
N VAL A 44 6.23 -10.60 -0.99
CA VAL A 44 5.54 -11.86 -0.63
C VAL A 44 6.16 -12.48 0.62
N GLN A 45 7.50 -12.52 0.72
CA GLN A 45 8.19 -13.05 1.91
C GLN A 45 7.85 -12.25 3.17
N VAL A 46 7.85 -10.93 3.09
CA VAL A 46 7.50 -10.06 4.22
C VAL A 46 6.04 -10.28 4.64
N LEU A 47 5.12 -10.31 3.68
CA LEU A 47 3.70 -10.56 3.97
C LEU A 47 3.46 -11.94 4.60
N LYS A 48 4.14 -12.97 4.13
CA LYS A 48 4.07 -14.32 4.73
C LYS A 48 4.63 -14.33 6.15
N SER A 49 5.72 -13.59 6.42
CA SER A 49 6.32 -13.49 7.75
C SER A 49 5.42 -12.77 8.73
N ILE A 50 4.75 -11.70 8.29
CA ILE A 50 3.79 -10.95 9.13
C ILE A 50 2.51 -11.78 9.34
N ASN A 51 2.05 -12.48 8.30
CA ASN A 51 0.80 -13.24 8.29
C ASN A 51 -0.40 -12.44 8.83
N PRO A 52 -0.74 -11.29 8.26
CA PRO A 52 -1.76 -10.42 8.81
C PRO A 52 -3.16 -11.05 8.69
N ARG A 53 -4.00 -10.79 9.68
CA ARG A 53 -5.42 -11.17 9.65
C ARG A 53 -6.23 -10.33 8.67
N LEU A 54 -5.86 -9.08 8.52
CA LEU A 54 -6.54 -8.10 7.69
C LEU A 54 -5.54 -7.04 7.21
N VAL A 55 -5.72 -6.55 6.01
CA VAL A 55 -4.93 -5.46 5.44
C VAL A 55 -5.83 -4.28 5.08
N TYR A 56 -5.43 -3.07 5.47
CA TYR A 56 -5.98 -1.82 4.95
C TYR A 56 -5.05 -1.26 3.89
N ILE A 57 -5.58 -0.95 2.73
CA ILE A 57 -4.81 -0.44 1.60
C ILE A 57 -5.62 0.57 0.77
N THR A 58 -4.93 1.63 0.32
CA THR A 58 -5.44 2.49 -0.74
C THR A 58 -4.72 2.10 -2.03
N PRO A 59 -5.37 1.42 -2.98
CA PRO A 59 -4.73 0.95 -4.20
C PRO A 59 -4.54 2.11 -5.17
N SER A 60 -3.51 2.90 -4.95
CA SER A 60 -3.05 3.90 -5.91
C SER A 60 -2.27 3.24 -7.05
N ALA A 61 -2.11 3.94 -8.17
CA ALA A 61 -1.23 3.47 -9.24
C ALA A 61 0.18 3.17 -8.70
N GLY A 62 0.81 2.11 -9.17
CA GLY A 62 2.13 1.66 -8.72
C GLY A 62 2.07 0.42 -7.84
N VAL A 63 2.87 0.39 -6.78
CA VAL A 63 3.02 -0.78 -5.90
C VAL A 63 1.70 -1.21 -5.27
N SER A 64 0.95 -0.28 -4.71
CA SER A 64 -0.29 -0.58 -3.98
C SER A 64 -1.33 -1.32 -4.83
N LEU A 65 -1.47 -0.94 -6.09
CA LEU A 65 -2.41 -1.59 -6.99
C LEU A 65 -1.99 -3.04 -7.31
N HIS A 66 -0.71 -3.28 -7.50
CA HIS A 66 -0.17 -4.63 -7.71
C HIS A 66 -0.27 -5.49 -6.44
N LEU A 67 -0.16 -4.88 -5.27
CA LEU A 67 -0.30 -5.58 -4.00
C LEU A 67 -1.67 -6.23 -3.82
N THR A 68 -2.73 -5.64 -4.35
CA THR A 68 -4.07 -6.25 -4.27
C THR A 68 -4.10 -7.64 -4.90
N THR A 69 -3.39 -7.84 -6.01
CA THR A 69 -3.25 -9.15 -6.65
C THR A 69 -2.46 -10.13 -5.79
N ILE A 70 -1.41 -9.66 -5.12
CA ILE A 70 -0.60 -10.47 -4.22
C ILE A 70 -1.42 -10.88 -2.99
N LEU A 71 -2.18 -9.96 -2.39
CA LEU A 71 -3.04 -10.24 -1.24
C LEU A 71 -4.11 -11.28 -1.59
N GLU A 72 -4.72 -11.17 -2.77
CA GLU A 72 -5.67 -12.15 -3.29
C GLU A 72 -5.01 -13.53 -3.45
N TYR A 73 -3.84 -13.59 -4.07
CA TYR A 73 -3.07 -14.84 -4.24
C TYR A 73 -2.72 -15.50 -2.90
N LEU A 74 -2.32 -14.70 -1.92
CA LEU A 74 -1.99 -15.18 -0.57
C LEU A 74 -3.22 -15.44 0.30
N ARG A 75 -4.42 -15.16 -0.20
CA ARG A 75 -5.70 -15.26 0.52
C ARG A 75 -5.73 -14.42 1.81
N ILE A 76 -5.08 -13.29 1.79
CA ILE A 76 -5.12 -12.33 2.89
C ILE A 76 -6.31 -11.39 2.69
N PRO A 77 -7.28 -11.33 3.61
CA PRO A 77 -8.39 -10.40 3.50
C PRO A 77 -7.90 -8.94 3.50
N PHE A 78 -8.48 -8.11 2.64
CA PHE A 78 -8.12 -6.70 2.60
C PHE A 78 -9.34 -5.79 2.44
N ILE A 79 -9.22 -4.59 2.97
CA ILE A 79 -10.19 -3.50 2.87
C ILE A 79 -9.56 -2.38 2.05
N ILE A 80 -10.27 -1.97 1.01
CA ILE A 80 -9.87 -0.81 0.20
C ILE A 80 -10.38 0.45 0.88
N VAL A 81 -9.47 1.40 1.10
CA VAL A 81 -9.78 2.74 1.61
C VAL A 81 -9.64 3.73 0.47
N SER A 82 -10.75 4.35 0.08
CA SER A 82 -10.80 5.39 -0.94
C SER A 82 -10.91 6.76 -0.30
N PRO A 83 -10.05 7.73 -0.63
CA PRO A 83 -10.13 9.08 -0.08
C PRO A 83 -11.46 9.78 -0.38
N SER A 84 -12.01 9.58 -1.58
CA SER A 84 -13.25 10.22 -2.01
C SER A 84 -14.01 9.39 -3.03
N LYS A 85 -15.27 9.74 -3.23
CA LYS A 85 -16.07 9.17 -4.31
C LYS A 85 -15.42 9.47 -5.67
N GLY A 86 -15.26 8.45 -6.50
CA GLY A 86 -14.67 8.59 -7.84
C GLY A 86 -13.16 8.85 -7.85
N HIS A 87 -12.47 8.65 -6.73
CA HIS A 87 -11.02 8.80 -6.63
C HIS A 87 -10.26 8.04 -7.73
N PHE A 88 -10.72 6.85 -8.05
CA PHE A 88 -10.09 5.96 -9.01
C PHE A 88 -10.51 6.20 -10.48
N ASN A 89 -11.37 7.18 -10.76
CA ASN A 89 -11.81 7.47 -12.13
C ASN A 89 -10.67 7.99 -13.03
N ARG A 90 -9.58 8.48 -12.43
CA ARG A 90 -8.38 8.99 -13.13
C ARG A 90 -7.42 7.90 -13.59
N PHE A 91 -7.66 6.66 -13.24
CA PHE A 91 -6.79 5.56 -13.59
C PHE A 91 -6.81 5.28 -15.10
N THR A 92 -5.67 4.84 -15.64
CA THR A 92 -5.60 4.30 -17.00
C THR A 92 -6.51 3.08 -17.16
N ASN A 93 -6.91 2.75 -18.38
CA ASN A 93 -7.78 1.60 -18.61
C ASN A 93 -7.20 0.29 -18.06
N LYS A 94 -5.87 0.09 -18.19
CA LYS A 94 -5.18 -1.07 -17.62
C LYS A 94 -5.32 -1.12 -16.10
N ASN A 95 -5.10 -0.01 -15.43
CA ASN A 95 -5.22 0.09 -13.98
C ASN A 95 -6.67 -0.03 -13.51
N LYS A 96 -7.64 0.45 -14.28
CA LYS A 96 -9.07 0.27 -13.98
C LYS A 96 -9.49 -1.20 -13.98
N ILE A 97 -8.94 -2.03 -14.86
CA ILE A 97 -9.21 -3.47 -14.88
C ILE A 97 -8.71 -4.13 -13.59
N LEU A 98 -7.48 -3.83 -13.18
CA LEU A 98 -6.90 -4.34 -11.93
C LEU A 98 -7.68 -3.86 -10.71
N LEU A 99 -8.08 -2.60 -10.69
CA LEU A 99 -8.86 -2.02 -9.61
C LEU A 99 -10.26 -2.65 -9.52
N LYS A 100 -10.93 -2.84 -10.64
CA LYS A 100 -12.25 -3.50 -10.67
C LYS A 100 -12.18 -4.89 -10.06
N ARG A 101 -11.15 -5.65 -10.38
CA ARG A 101 -10.88 -6.95 -9.77
C ARG A 101 -10.64 -6.83 -8.27
N ALA A 102 -9.80 -5.89 -7.85
CA ALA A 102 -9.50 -5.66 -6.45
C ALA A 102 -10.76 -5.31 -5.65
N VAL A 103 -11.64 -4.47 -6.19
CA VAL A 103 -12.93 -4.13 -5.55
C VAL A 103 -13.86 -5.33 -5.44
N GLN A 104 -13.85 -6.22 -6.42
CA GLN A 104 -14.64 -7.46 -6.38
C GLN A 104 -14.12 -8.44 -5.31
N GLU A 105 -12.81 -8.50 -5.11
CA GLU A 105 -12.15 -9.43 -4.20
C GLU A 105 -11.95 -8.87 -2.78
N CYS A 106 -12.05 -7.55 -2.60
CA CYS A 106 -11.88 -6.96 -1.27
C CYS A 106 -13.03 -7.34 -0.32
N ARG A 107 -12.72 -7.38 0.96
CA ARG A 107 -13.71 -7.63 2.00
C ARG A 107 -14.73 -6.51 2.12
N SER A 108 -14.27 -5.27 1.99
CA SER A 108 -15.13 -4.08 1.93
C SER A 108 -14.39 -2.88 1.32
N LEU A 109 -15.18 -1.92 0.85
CA LEU A 109 -14.71 -0.64 0.37
C LEU A 109 -15.16 0.46 1.33
N VAL A 110 -14.20 1.17 1.90
CA VAL A 110 -14.45 2.33 2.76
C VAL A 110 -14.19 3.60 1.96
N VAL A 111 -15.15 4.49 1.91
CA VAL A 111 -15.03 5.81 1.28
C VAL A 111 -15.01 6.88 2.38
N ILE A 112 -13.88 7.58 2.51
CA ILE A 112 -13.68 8.59 3.57
C ILE A 112 -14.61 9.78 3.37
N ASN A 113 -14.76 10.23 2.11
CA ASN A 113 -15.67 11.31 1.76
C ASN A 113 -16.53 10.93 0.56
N ASN A 114 -17.85 10.90 0.76
CA ASN A 114 -18.83 10.57 -0.29
C ASN A 114 -18.97 11.64 -1.40
N ILE A 115 -18.30 12.79 -1.23
CA ILE A 115 -18.29 13.87 -2.23
C ILE A 115 -17.07 13.68 -3.11
N ARG A 116 -17.19 13.98 -4.40
CA ARG A 116 -16.04 13.99 -5.30
C ARG A 116 -15.03 15.05 -4.85
N ALA A 117 -13.78 14.66 -4.73
CA ALA A 117 -12.70 15.60 -4.46
C ALA A 117 -12.56 16.58 -5.63
N ASN A 118 -12.32 17.85 -5.29
CA ASN A 118 -11.85 18.86 -6.22
C ASN A 118 -10.33 19.08 -6.01
N MET A 119 -9.71 19.95 -6.81
CA MET A 119 -8.29 20.22 -6.70
C MET A 119 -7.88 20.87 -5.37
N LEU A 120 -8.81 21.49 -4.64
CA LEU A 120 -8.53 22.22 -3.40
C LEU A 120 -8.45 21.30 -2.18
N ASN A 121 -9.22 20.21 -2.15
CA ASN A 121 -9.33 19.30 -1.01
C ASN A 121 -8.72 17.92 -1.25
N PHE A 122 -8.15 17.67 -2.42
CA PHE A 122 -7.59 16.36 -2.79
C PHE A 122 -6.51 15.88 -1.84
N LEU A 123 -5.53 16.73 -1.52
CA LEU A 123 -4.44 16.38 -0.61
C LEU A 123 -4.92 16.14 0.82
N GLU A 124 -5.87 16.94 1.28
CA GLU A 124 -6.48 16.78 2.60
C GLU A 124 -7.22 15.44 2.73
N LEU A 125 -7.97 15.05 1.70
CA LEU A 125 -8.69 13.78 1.70
C LEU A 125 -7.75 12.58 1.63
N GLU A 126 -6.64 12.70 0.92
CA GLU A 126 -5.60 11.66 0.93
C GLU A 126 -4.95 11.52 2.31
N GLU A 127 -4.66 12.63 2.99
CA GLU A 127 -4.13 12.62 4.35
C GLU A 127 -5.12 11.99 5.34
N LEU A 128 -6.40 12.31 5.23
CA LEU A 128 -7.45 11.67 6.03
C LEU A 128 -7.52 10.16 5.80
N SER A 129 -7.34 9.69 4.58
CA SER A 129 -7.31 8.25 4.28
C SER A 129 -6.07 7.57 4.84
N GLU A 130 -4.92 8.22 4.79
CA GLU A 130 -3.69 7.73 5.42
C GLU A 130 -3.86 7.62 6.94
N ASN A 131 -4.40 8.64 7.58
CA ASN A 131 -4.66 8.65 9.02
C ASN A 131 -5.66 7.56 9.41
N PHE A 132 -6.69 7.34 8.62
CA PHE A 132 -7.65 6.26 8.82
C PHE A 132 -6.97 4.89 8.87
N ILE A 133 -6.06 4.64 7.92
CA ILE A 133 -5.29 3.39 7.86
C ILE A 133 -4.35 3.27 9.06
N ILE A 134 -3.61 4.34 9.38
CA ILE A 134 -2.64 4.35 10.49
C ILE A 134 -3.35 4.06 11.81
N GLU A 135 -4.47 4.70 12.08
CA GLU A 135 -5.21 4.54 13.34
C GLU A 135 -5.76 3.13 13.54
N ARG A 136 -6.15 2.45 12.47
CA ARG A 136 -6.77 1.11 12.51
C ARG A 136 -5.80 -0.05 12.38
N SER A 137 -4.54 0.23 12.14
CA SER A 137 -3.52 -0.80 11.94
C SER A 137 -2.67 -0.98 13.19
N ASP A 138 -2.30 -2.22 13.46
CA ASP A 138 -1.34 -2.55 14.53
C ASP A 138 0.09 -2.37 14.05
N LEU A 139 0.31 -2.60 12.77
CA LEU A 139 1.59 -2.52 12.09
C LEU A 139 1.42 -1.83 10.74
N ILE A 140 2.40 -1.02 10.36
CA ILE A 140 2.44 -0.38 9.04
C ILE A 140 3.58 -0.98 8.21
N LEU A 141 3.30 -1.29 6.96
CA LEU A 141 4.28 -1.66 5.95
C LEU A 141 4.36 -0.57 4.90
N SER A 142 5.47 0.14 4.85
CA SER A 142 5.74 1.15 3.83
C SER A 142 6.70 0.61 2.79
N ILE A 143 6.21 0.43 1.56
CA ILE A 143 6.96 -0.13 0.44
C ILE A 143 7.35 0.98 -0.51
N TYR A 144 8.64 1.16 -0.73
CA TYR A 144 9.16 2.24 -1.55
C TYR A 144 10.35 1.77 -2.41
N GLY A 145 10.64 2.55 -3.45
CA GLY A 145 11.82 2.35 -4.30
C GLY A 145 12.86 3.47 -4.13
N SER A 146 13.84 3.49 -5.01
CA SER A 146 14.89 4.51 -5.02
C SER A 146 14.37 5.91 -5.41
N VAL A 147 13.25 5.97 -6.13
CA VAL A 147 12.63 7.25 -6.54
C VAL A 147 11.35 7.46 -5.74
N ARG A 148 11.29 8.58 -5.03
CA ARG A 148 10.13 9.02 -4.24
C ARG A 148 9.74 10.43 -4.63
N ASN A 149 8.43 10.70 -4.77
CA ASN A 149 7.91 12.04 -4.95
C ASN A 149 7.76 12.77 -3.59
N ASN A 150 7.48 14.06 -3.61
CA ASN A 150 7.35 14.86 -2.38
C ASN A 150 6.29 14.32 -1.41
N LYS A 151 5.19 13.80 -1.93
CA LYS A 151 4.13 13.20 -1.11
C LYS A 151 4.61 11.93 -0.39
N GLU A 152 5.36 11.09 -1.08
CA GLU A 152 5.94 9.88 -0.51
C GLU A 152 7.01 10.20 0.53
N GLU A 153 7.83 11.23 0.29
CA GLU A 153 8.79 11.74 1.27
C GLU A 153 8.10 12.24 2.53
N ASN A 154 7.07 13.07 2.40
CA ASN A 154 6.31 13.60 3.53
C ASN A 154 5.64 12.46 4.33
N ARG A 155 5.11 11.46 3.66
CA ARG A 155 4.55 10.28 4.32
C ARG A 155 5.63 9.49 5.06
N HIS A 156 6.80 9.31 4.45
CA HIS A 156 7.92 8.62 5.07
C HIS A 156 8.37 9.31 6.36
N GLU A 157 8.52 10.64 6.35
CA GLU A 157 8.84 11.44 7.53
C GLU A 157 7.76 11.28 8.61
N LYS A 158 6.49 11.40 8.24
CA LYS A 158 5.36 11.20 9.15
C LYS A 158 5.39 9.82 9.80
N LEU A 159 5.66 8.76 9.04
CA LEU A 159 5.73 7.40 9.56
C LEU A 159 6.90 7.19 10.50
N ASN A 160 8.01 7.91 10.34
CA ASN A 160 9.12 7.88 11.28
C ASN A 160 8.80 8.50 12.65
N GLU A 161 7.85 9.40 12.71
CA GLU A 161 7.49 10.15 13.91
C GLU A 161 6.34 9.51 14.71
N ILE A 162 5.56 8.61 14.12
CA ILE A 162 4.43 7.98 14.81
C ILE A 162 4.90 6.95 15.85
N LYS A 163 4.07 6.74 16.88
CA LYS A 163 4.33 5.75 17.96
C LYS A 163 3.89 4.33 17.60
N LYS A 164 3.77 4.01 16.32
CA LYS A 164 3.42 2.68 15.83
C LYS A 164 4.62 1.99 15.21
N ASP A 165 4.59 0.68 15.24
CA ASP A 165 5.59 -0.13 14.55
C ASP A 165 5.43 0.01 13.04
N VAL A 166 6.53 0.35 12.37
CA VAL A 166 6.59 0.54 10.92
C VAL A 166 7.74 -0.29 10.35
N ILE A 167 7.42 -1.08 9.35
CA ILE A 167 8.42 -1.76 8.51
C ILE A 167 8.60 -0.94 7.24
N PHE A 168 9.82 -0.47 7.00
CA PHE A 168 10.19 0.20 5.76
C PHE A 168 10.87 -0.81 4.83
N LEU A 169 10.19 -1.15 3.74
CA LEU A 169 10.69 -2.07 2.72
C LEU A 169 11.11 -1.31 1.47
N ASN A 170 12.41 -1.23 1.24
CA ASN A 170 12.94 -0.75 -0.03
C ASN A 170 13.04 -1.92 -1.02
N TYR A 171 12.19 -1.94 -2.04
CA TYR A 171 12.18 -3.00 -3.04
C TYR A 171 13.32 -2.90 -4.07
N SER A 172 14.02 -1.78 -4.11
CA SER A 172 15.11 -1.53 -5.07
C SER A 172 16.47 -2.09 -4.64
N ILE A 173 16.55 -2.63 -3.43
CA ILE A 173 17.80 -3.19 -2.88
C ILE A 173 17.88 -4.67 -3.13
#